data_f2cbef3ec8cadeec099e6454509b7686
#
_entry.id   f2cbef3ec8cadeec099e6454509b7686
#
_cell.length_a   1.000
_cell.length_b   1.000
_cell.length_c   1.000
_cell.angle_alpha   90.00
_cell.angle_beta   90.00
_cell.angle_gamma   90.00
#
_symmetry.space_group_name_H-M   'P 1'
#
loop_
_entity.id
_entity.type
_entity.pdbx_description
1 polymer ?
#
loop_
_entity_poly.entity_id
_entity_poly.type
_entity_poly.pdbx_seq_one_letter_code
_entity_poly.pdbx_strand_id
1 'polypeptide(L)'
;EPGQTIEAFESDTKAFSIKAKQFGLDIASIVFPRNQINPEYFKICLKYGLKCYRGVEQSYLWKPRNGSDLRLWIRLLRFVDAYISISGNNCYKMPSKNSGILLNFPSSAFLRAYNPILSIFDSLKLFRIKRAMSYAAKTGTIYHLWWHPHNFGKHTASNFSFLEKILLHYDKLNHKYGFESLNMKELTNKVINRK
;
A
#
# COMPACT_ATOMS: atom_id res chain seq x y z
N GLU A 1 -17.46 2.81 -5.11
CA GLU A 1 -17.30 3.68 -6.28
C GLU A 1 -18.25 4.88 -6.18
N PRO A 2 -18.00 6.00 -6.86
CA PRO A 2 -18.98 7.07 -6.95
C PRO A 2 -20.29 6.53 -7.49
N GLY A 3 -21.39 6.72 -6.75
CA GLY A 3 -22.72 6.20 -7.12
C GLY A 3 -23.07 4.80 -6.61
N GLN A 4 -22.14 4.10 -5.93
CA GLN A 4 -22.49 2.84 -5.27
C GLN A 4 -23.20 3.15 -3.95
N THR A 5 -24.41 2.59 -3.76
CA THR A 5 -25.15 2.73 -2.51
C THR A 5 -24.56 1.87 -1.40
N ILE A 6 -24.90 2.17 -0.15
CA ILE A 6 -24.46 1.40 1.03
C ILE A 6 -24.95 -0.06 0.93
N GLU A 7 -26.20 -0.26 0.49
CA GLU A 7 -26.82 -1.56 0.32
C GLU A 7 -26.11 -2.38 -0.78
N ALA A 8 -25.76 -1.77 -1.90
CA ALA A 8 -25.02 -2.42 -2.97
C ALA A 8 -23.62 -2.83 -2.50
N PHE A 9 -22.90 -1.95 -1.77
CA PHE A 9 -21.58 -2.27 -1.19
C PHE A 9 -21.69 -3.41 -0.18
N GLU A 10 -22.73 -3.42 0.66
CA GLU A 10 -22.94 -4.49 1.63
C GLU A 10 -23.23 -5.83 0.92
N SER A 11 -24.09 -5.83 -0.10
CA SER A 11 -24.39 -7.02 -0.90
C SER A 11 -23.13 -7.62 -1.52
N ASP A 12 -22.30 -6.78 -2.16
CA ASP A 12 -21.03 -7.20 -2.78
C ASP A 12 -20.05 -7.76 -1.74
N THR A 13 -19.91 -7.07 -0.60
CA THR A 13 -19.01 -7.49 0.49
C THR A 13 -19.45 -8.81 1.11
N LYS A 14 -20.76 -9.01 1.28
CA LYS A 14 -21.36 -10.27 1.74
C LYS A 14 -21.07 -11.41 0.76
N ALA A 15 -21.35 -11.20 -0.53
CA ALA A 15 -21.11 -12.20 -1.57
C ALA A 15 -19.62 -12.59 -1.63
N PHE A 16 -18.73 -11.59 -1.58
CA PHE A 16 -17.29 -11.81 -1.52
C PHE A 16 -16.87 -12.61 -0.30
N SER A 17 -17.38 -12.27 0.91
CA SER A 17 -17.05 -12.99 2.14
C SER A 17 -17.51 -14.46 2.10
N ILE A 18 -18.72 -14.73 1.58
CA ILE A 18 -19.21 -16.09 1.40
C ILE A 18 -18.30 -16.86 0.45
N LYS A 19 -17.98 -16.26 -0.69
CA LYS A 19 -17.14 -16.90 -1.70
C LYS A 19 -15.73 -17.19 -1.18
N ALA A 20 -15.13 -16.24 -0.48
CA ALA A 20 -13.81 -16.44 0.13
C ALA A 20 -13.81 -17.63 1.11
N LYS A 21 -14.83 -17.75 1.96
CA LYS A 21 -14.97 -18.88 2.89
C LYS A 21 -15.09 -20.21 2.15
N GLN A 22 -15.84 -20.28 1.02
CA GLN A 22 -15.94 -21.49 0.19
C GLN A 22 -14.58 -21.96 -0.33
N PHE A 23 -13.65 -21.04 -0.57
CA PHE A 23 -12.27 -21.35 -0.98
C PHE A 23 -11.29 -21.49 0.19
N GLY A 24 -11.75 -21.48 1.43
CA GLY A 24 -10.89 -21.56 2.61
C GLY A 24 -10.00 -20.32 2.83
N LEU A 25 -10.36 -19.18 2.23
CA LEU A 25 -9.60 -17.93 2.34
C LEU A 25 -10.04 -17.13 3.57
N ASP A 26 -9.10 -16.84 4.46
CA ASP A 26 -9.29 -15.93 5.58
C ASP A 26 -8.89 -14.50 5.18
N ILE A 27 -9.87 -13.71 4.82
CA ILE A 27 -9.69 -12.32 4.38
C ILE A 27 -9.75 -11.37 5.58
N ALA A 28 -8.73 -10.51 5.69
CA ALA A 28 -8.65 -9.52 6.77
C ALA A 28 -8.52 -8.08 6.26
N SER A 29 -8.25 -7.88 4.97
CA SER A 29 -7.95 -6.57 4.40
C SER A 29 -8.72 -6.27 3.13
N ILE A 30 -8.95 -4.97 2.89
CA ILE A 30 -9.57 -4.47 1.67
C ILE A 30 -8.71 -3.36 1.05
N VAL A 31 -8.71 -3.30 -0.27
CA VAL A 31 -8.21 -2.16 -1.03
C VAL A 31 -9.39 -1.58 -1.78
N PHE A 32 -9.78 -0.36 -1.43
CA PHE A 32 -10.89 0.31 -2.11
C PHE A 32 -10.54 0.62 -3.56
N PRO A 33 -11.45 0.36 -4.52
CA PRO A 33 -11.23 0.67 -5.93
C PRO A 33 -10.83 2.13 -6.12
N ARG A 34 -9.84 2.38 -6.97
CA ARG A 34 -9.30 3.73 -7.25
C ARG A 34 -8.85 4.52 -6.00
N ASN A 35 -8.61 3.82 -4.88
CA ASN A 35 -8.33 4.43 -3.57
C ASN A 35 -9.44 5.39 -3.08
N GLN A 36 -10.67 5.20 -3.51
CA GLN A 36 -11.82 5.99 -3.06
C GLN A 36 -12.37 5.39 -1.77
N ILE A 37 -11.93 5.95 -0.67
CA ILE A 37 -12.28 5.49 0.68
C ILE A 37 -13.55 6.20 1.12
N ASN A 38 -14.62 5.43 1.41
CA ASN A 38 -15.83 5.96 2.05
C ASN A 38 -15.92 5.43 3.48
N PRO A 39 -15.85 6.31 4.51
CA PRO A 39 -15.96 5.89 5.92
C PRO A 39 -17.27 5.18 6.27
N GLU A 40 -18.36 5.44 5.55
CA GLU A 40 -19.65 4.78 5.77
C GLU A 40 -19.59 3.26 5.55
N TYR A 41 -18.66 2.82 4.71
CA TYR A 41 -18.44 1.38 4.44
C TYR A 41 -17.66 0.66 5.55
N PHE A 42 -17.04 1.37 6.47
CA PHE A 42 -16.16 0.75 7.48
C PHE A 42 -16.90 -0.22 8.41
N LYS A 43 -18.13 0.13 8.82
CA LYS A 43 -18.96 -0.76 9.64
C LYS A 43 -19.30 -2.06 8.89
N ILE A 44 -19.57 -1.97 7.60
CA ILE A 44 -19.85 -3.13 6.74
C ILE A 44 -18.60 -4.00 6.63
N CYS A 45 -17.43 -3.40 6.36
CA CYS A 45 -16.15 -4.12 6.31
C CYS A 45 -15.93 -4.93 7.60
N LEU A 46 -16.09 -4.31 8.77
CA LEU A 46 -15.94 -4.97 10.08
C LEU A 46 -16.94 -6.10 10.27
N LYS A 47 -18.21 -5.89 9.89
CA LYS A 47 -19.28 -6.90 9.98
C LYS A 47 -18.92 -8.18 9.21
N TYR A 48 -18.23 -8.05 8.07
CA TYR A 48 -17.85 -9.19 7.23
C TYR A 48 -16.39 -9.67 7.47
N GLY A 49 -15.75 -9.26 8.57
CA GLY A 49 -14.45 -9.78 9.01
C GLY A 49 -13.23 -9.04 8.48
N LEU A 50 -13.43 -7.99 7.70
CA LEU A 50 -12.33 -7.12 7.26
C LEU A 50 -11.90 -6.24 8.43
N LYS A 51 -10.60 -6.19 8.73
CA LYS A 51 -10.05 -5.51 9.91
C LYS A 51 -9.20 -4.30 9.55
N CYS A 52 -8.73 -4.23 8.31
CA CYS A 52 -7.86 -3.16 7.85
C CYS A 52 -8.06 -2.85 6.36
N TYR A 53 -7.58 -1.69 5.96
CA TYR A 53 -7.55 -1.29 4.55
C TYR A 53 -6.25 -0.59 4.20
N ARG A 54 -5.89 -0.63 2.89
CA ARG A 54 -4.80 0.18 2.38
C ARG A 54 -5.28 1.61 2.14
N GLY A 55 -4.74 2.55 2.90
CA GLY A 55 -4.91 3.97 2.64
C GLY A 55 -3.98 4.50 1.56
N VAL A 56 -4.17 5.75 1.18
CA VAL A 56 -3.29 6.48 0.26
C VAL A 56 -2.13 7.13 1.01
N GLU A 57 -1.08 7.49 0.28
CA GLU A 57 0.00 8.32 0.80
C GLU A 57 -0.56 9.63 1.37
N GLN A 58 -0.16 9.99 2.60
CA GLN A 58 -0.69 11.16 3.31
C GLN A 58 -0.08 12.48 2.85
N SER A 59 0.83 12.46 1.89
CA SER A 59 1.42 13.69 1.34
C SER A 59 0.41 14.46 0.49
N TYR A 60 0.58 15.80 0.42
CA TYR A 60 -0.25 16.68 -0.40
C TYR A 60 -0.32 16.25 -1.87
N LEU A 61 0.80 15.75 -2.42
CA LEU A 61 0.87 15.31 -3.82
C LEU A 61 -0.05 14.13 -4.11
N TRP A 62 -0.27 13.25 -3.14
CA TRP A 62 -0.98 11.98 -3.33
C TRP A 62 -2.43 12.01 -2.84
N LYS A 63 -2.89 13.14 -2.29
CA LYS A 63 -4.32 13.28 -1.93
C LYS A 63 -5.21 12.92 -3.12
N PRO A 64 -6.26 12.11 -2.92
CA PRO A 64 -7.24 11.80 -3.95
C PRO A 64 -7.84 13.10 -4.49
N ARG A 65 -7.94 13.20 -5.82
CA ARG A 65 -8.55 14.33 -6.54
C ARG A 65 -9.35 13.79 -7.70
N ASN A 66 -10.44 14.46 -8.05
CA ASN A 66 -11.19 14.15 -9.25
C ASN A 66 -10.32 14.38 -10.49
N GLY A 67 -10.58 13.62 -11.57
CA GLY A 67 -9.73 13.67 -12.77
C GLY A 67 -9.63 15.04 -13.41
N SER A 68 -10.70 15.88 -13.32
CA SER A 68 -10.76 17.26 -13.76
C SER A 68 -9.85 18.20 -12.96
N ASP A 69 -9.63 17.90 -11.67
CA ASP A 69 -8.87 18.76 -10.76
C ASP A 69 -7.37 18.42 -10.76
N LEU A 70 -6.98 17.39 -11.52
CA LEU A 70 -5.60 16.94 -11.58
C LEU A 70 -4.82 17.75 -12.62
N ARG A 71 -4.35 18.91 -12.22
CA ARG A 71 -3.53 19.80 -13.06
C ARG A 71 -2.28 19.08 -13.57
N LEU A 72 -1.83 19.40 -14.78
CA LEU A 72 -0.70 18.76 -15.45
C LEU A 72 0.58 18.76 -14.59
N TRP A 73 0.85 19.85 -13.88
CA TRP A 73 2.02 19.99 -13.01
C TRP A 73 1.98 19.01 -11.82
N ILE A 74 0.79 18.67 -11.28
CA ILE A 74 0.67 17.66 -10.21
C ILE A 74 1.00 16.27 -10.75
N ARG A 75 0.57 15.95 -11.98
CA ARG A 75 0.93 14.70 -12.64
C ARG A 75 2.45 14.60 -12.84
N LEU A 76 3.06 15.69 -13.27
CA LEU A 76 4.51 15.78 -13.42
C LEU A 76 5.23 15.59 -12.08
N LEU A 77 4.80 16.29 -11.03
CA LEU A 77 5.38 16.13 -9.69
C LEU A 77 5.22 14.71 -9.14
N ARG A 78 4.06 14.07 -9.35
CA ARG A 78 3.86 12.65 -8.99
C ARG A 78 4.77 11.71 -9.78
N PHE A 79 5.04 12.05 -11.05
CA PHE A 79 5.98 11.30 -11.86
C PHE A 79 7.41 11.45 -11.31
N VAL A 80 7.85 12.66 -11.06
CA VAL A 80 9.18 12.95 -10.48
C VAL A 80 9.32 12.34 -9.10
N ASP A 81 8.28 12.40 -8.26
CA ASP A 81 8.28 11.83 -6.90
C ASP A 81 8.48 10.31 -6.89
N ALA A 82 8.16 9.61 -7.99
CA ALA A 82 8.46 8.19 -8.10
C ALA A 82 9.98 7.88 -8.14
N TYR A 83 10.80 8.85 -8.53
CA TYR A 83 12.26 8.72 -8.66
C TYR A 83 13.00 9.53 -7.61
N ILE A 84 12.53 10.73 -7.30
CA ILE A 84 13.13 11.66 -6.33
C ILE A 84 12.10 11.93 -5.24
N SER A 85 12.45 11.65 -3.98
CA SER A 85 11.52 11.74 -2.84
C SER A 85 11.14 13.20 -2.51
N ILE A 86 10.22 13.78 -3.28
CA ILE A 86 9.64 15.10 -3.02
C ILE A 86 8.66 15.02 -1.85
N SER A 87 7.85 13.96 -1.81
CA SER A 87 6.86 13.72 -0.74
C SER A 87 7.44 13.19 0.57
N GLY A 88 8.77 13.06 0.67
CA GLY A 88 9.42 12.46 1.83
C GLY A 88 9.44 10.93 1.80
N ASN A 89 9.69 10.30 2.95
CA ASN A 89 9.83 8.85 3.04
C ASN A 89 8.47 8.12 3.08
N ASN A 90 7.37 8.83 3.35
CA ASN A 90 6.03 8.26 3.49
C ASN A 90 5.99 7.02 4.40
N CYS A 91 6.71 7.08 5.52
CA CYS A 91 6.71 6.04 6.54
C CYS A 91 5.78 6.42 7.67
N TYR A 92 5.02 5.47 8.19
CA TYR A 92 3.93 5.74 9.12
C TYR A 92 4.13 4.99 10.45
N LYS A 93 3.74 5.64 11.54
CA LYS A 93 3.72 4.98 12.84
C LYS A 93 2.68 3.85 12.84
N MET A 94 2.92 2.83 13.65
CA MET A 94 1.93 1.79 13.90
C MET A 94 0.64 2.45 14.42
N PRO A 95 -0.53 2.18 13.84
CA PRO A 95 -1.78 2.71 14.36
C PRO A 95 -2.02 2.22 15.79
N SER A 96 -2.70 3.04 16.60
CA SER A 96 -3.14 2.63 17.94
C SER A 96 -4.22 1.56 17.83
N LYS A 97 -4.26 0.67 18.83
CA LYS A 97 -5.31 -0.33 18.96
C LYS A 97 -6.62 0.38 19.33
N ASN A 98 -7.54 0.50 18.39
CA ASN A 98 -8.90 0.94 18.63
C ASN A 98 -9.86 -0.17 18.24
N SER A 99 -10.54 -0.76 19.20
CA SER A 99 -11.62 -1.72 18.94
C SER A 99 -12.78 -1.02 18.21
N GLY A 100 -13.28 -1.64 17.15
CA GLY A 100 -14.42 -1.12 16.38
C GLY A 100 -14.06 -0.14 15.26
N ILE A 101 -12.77 0.12 14.99
CA ILE A 101 -12.33 0.96 13.88
C ILE A 101 -11.56 0.11 12.87
N LEU A 102 -11.88 0.28 11.60
CA LEU A 102 -11.12 -0.33 10.50
C LEU A 102 -9.73 0.31 10.43
N LEU A 103 -8.67 -0.50 10.62
CA LEU A 103 -7.29 -0.01 10.68
C LEU A 103 -6.83 0.49 9.31
N ASN A 104 -6.26 1.67 9.28
CA ASN A 104 -5.66 2.25 8.08
C ASN A 104 -4.16 1.95 8.03
N PHE A 105 -3.72 1.29 6.96
CA PHE A 105 -2.29 1.13 6.62
C PHE A 105 -1.98 1.90 5.34
N PRO A 106 -1.60 3.19 5.45
CA PRO A 106 -1.33 4.00 4.26
C PRO A 106 -0.22 3.41 3.40
N SER A 107 -0.36 3.53 2.08
CA SER A 107 0.72 3.20 1.16
C SER A 107 1.88 4.19 1.28
N SER A 108 3.10 3.71 1.11
CA SER A 108 4.32 4.53 1.11
C SER A 108 4.81 4.82 -0.30
N ALA A 109 4.75 3.82 -1.17
CA ALA A 109 5.15 3.98 -2.56
C ALA A 109 4.51 2.91 -3.45
N PHE A 110 4.20 3.30 -4.68
CA PHE A 110 3.87 2.39 -5.77
C PHE A 110 5.15 1.95 -6.49
N LEU A 111 5.40 0.65 -6.55
CA LEU A 111 6.51 0.09 -7.32
C LEU A 111 6.14 0.08 -8.81
N ARG A 112 6.64 1.07 -9.53
CA ARG A 112 6.46 1.15 -10.99
C ARG A 112 7.22 0.04 -11.69
N ALA A 113 6.56 -0.63 -12.62
CA ALA A 113 7.19 -1.62 -13.49
C ALA A 113 8.35 -1.02 -14.30
N TYR A 114 9.25 -1.88 -14.74
CA TYR A 114 10.34 -1.52 -15.64
C TYR A 114 9.80 -0.89 -16.93
N ASN A 115 10.45 0.17 -17.36
CA ASN A 115 10.21 0.83 -18.62
C ASN A 115 11.56 1.09 -19.31
N PRO A 116 11.81 0.58 -20.54
CA PRO A 116 13.08 0.73 -21.22
C PRO A 116 13.55 2.18 -21.37
N ILE A 117 12.62 3.10 -21.68
CA ILE A 117 12.93 4.53 -21.88
C ILE A 117 13.35 5.20 -20.55
N LEU A 118 12.76 4.76 -19.43
CA LEU A 118 12.98 5.33 -18.10
C LEU A 118 13.99 4.54 -17.26
N SER A 119 14.58 3.48 -17.82
CA SER A 119 15.52 2.60 -17.12
C SER A 119 16.78 3.32 -16.63
N ILE A 120 17.19 4.41 -17.29
CA ILE A 120 18.27 5.27 -16.83
C ILE A 120 18.04 5.86 -15.44
N PHE A 121 16.78 5.98 -15.01
CA PHE A 121 16.39 6.48 -13.68
C PHE A 121 16.13 5.36 -12.65
N ASP A 122 16.30 4.10 -13.02
CA ASP A 122 16.04 2.98 -12.12
C ASP A 122 16.94 2.99 -10.87
N SER A 123 18.17 3.48 -10.99
CA SER A 123 19.07 3.68 -9.85
C SER A 123 18.51 4.68 -8.84
N LEU A 124 17.92 5.79 -9.29
CA LEU A 124 17.28 6.79 -8.43
C LEU A 124 16.03 6.23 -7.75
N LYS A 125 15.19 5.52 -8.51
CA LYS A 125 14.01 4.83 -7.98
C LYS A 125 14.41 3.82 -6.90
N LEU A 126 15.43 3.02 -7.14
CA LEU A 126 15.95 2.04 -6.17
C LEU A 126 16.51 2.72 -4.93
N PHE A 127 17.29 3.79 -5.11
CA PHE A 127 17.85 4.57 -3.99
C PHE A 127 16.75 5.16 -3.11
N ARG A 128 15.70 5.74 -3.72
CA ARG A 128 14.53 6.27 -3.00
C ARG A 128 13.87 5.20 -2.13
N ILE A 129 13.60 4.03 -2.70
CA ILE A 129 12.98 2.90 -2.00
C ILE A 129 13.87 2.45 -0.82
N LYS A 130 15.15 2.19 -1.08
CA LYS A 130 16.10 1.74 -0.07
C LYS A 130 16.27 2.75 1.07
N ARG A 131 16.30 4.05 0.75
CA ARG A 131 16.38 5.12 1.75
C ARG A 131 15.15 5.12 2.67
N ALA A 132 13.94 5.01 2.10
CA ALA A 132 12.70 4.98 2.86
C ALA A 132 12.59 3.71 3.72
N MET A 133 12.96 2.54 3.19
CA MET A 133 13.05 1.29 3.97
C MET A 133 14.04 1.42 5.14
N SER A 134 15.22 1.98 4.89
CA SER A 134 16.24 2.21 5.94
C SER A 134 15.75 3.19 7.02
N TYR A 135 15.00 4.21 6.63
CA TYR A 135 14.36 5.13 7.57
C TYR A 135 13.32 4.38 8.42
N ALA A 136 12.44 3.60 7.79
CA ALA A 136 11.44 2.82 8.51
C ALA A 136 12.06 1.84 9.51
N ALA A 137 13.09 1.12 9.10
CA ALA A 137 13.82 0.18 9.96
C ALA A 137 14.47 0.86 11.18
N LYS A 138 15.06 2.04 10.99
CA LYS A 138 15.71 2.81 12.08
C LYS A 138 14.72 3.45 13.04
N THR A 139 13.55 3.83 12.57
CA THR A 139 12.54 4.58 13.35
C THR A 139 11.39 3.71 13.87
N GLY A 140 11.39 2.41 13.57
CA GLY A 140 10.31 1.50 13.96
C GLY A 140 8.97 1.86 13.31
N THR A 141 9.00 2.42 12.09
CA THR A 141 7.81 2.80 11.33
C THR A 141 7.50 1.81 10.21
N ILE A 142 6.30 1.90 9.65
CA ILE A 142 5.85 1.05 8.55
C ILE A 142 6.27 1.68 7.23
N TYR A 143 6.85 0.88 6.33
CA TYR A 143 7.03 1.20 4.91
C TYR A 143 6.19 0.25 4.08
N HIS A 144 5.14 0.75 3.41
CA HIS A 144 4.18 -0.04 2.65
C HIS A 144 4.43 0.12 1.14
N LEU A 145 5.25 -0.78 0.59
CA LEU A 145 5.47 -0.88 -0.86
C LEU A 145 4.41 -1.77 -1.49
N TRP A 146 3.83 -1.33 -2.61
CA TRP A 146 2.82 -2.10 -3.30
C TRP A 146 2.94 -2.00 -4.83
N TRP A 147 2.42 -2.99 -5.52
CA TRP A 147 2.37 -3.02 -6.98
C TRP A 147 1.21 -3.88 -7.46
N HIS A 148 0.93 -3.80 -8.77
CA HIS A 148 0.01 -4.71 -9.41
C HIS A 148 0.77 -5.88 -10.04
N PRO A 149 0.48 -7.14 -9.72
CA PRO A 149 1.19 -8.30 -10.27
C PRO A 149 1.23 -8.33 -11.80
N HIS A 150 0.14 -7.95 -12.46
CA HIS A 150 0.06 -7.91 -13.93
C HIS A 150 1.08 -6.94 -14.57
N ASN A 151 1.52 -5.90 -13.86
CA ASN A 151 2.53 -4.97 -14.36
C ASN A 151 3.91 -5.62 -14.53
N PHE A 152 4.14 -6.74 -13.84
CA PHE A 152 5.38 -7.51 -13.95
C PHE A 152 5.39 -8.49 -15.15
N GLY A 153 4.24 -8.74 -15.79
CA GLY A 153 4.14 -9.63 -16.93
C GLY A 153 4.90 -9.16 -18.18
N LYS A 154 5.05 -7.82 -18.35
CA LYS A 154 5.91 -7.22 -19.38
C LYS A 154 7.31 -6.98 -18.80
N HIS A 155 8.38 -7.35 -19.53
CA HIS A 155 9.77 -7.24 -19.06
C HIS A 155 10.03 -7.94 -17.73
N THR A 156 9.52 -9.16 -17.59
CA THR A 156 9.49 -9.95 -16.36
C THR A 156 10.86 -10.05 -15.71
N ALA A 157 11.91 -10.41 -16.46
CA ALA A 157 13.27 -10.53 -15.94
C ALA A 157 13.79 -9.22 -15.30
N SER A 158 13.56 -8.07 -15.98
CA SER A 158 13.98 -6.76 -15.45
C SER A 158 13.23 -6.38 -14.19
N ASN A 159 11.92 -6.65 -14.15
CA ASN A 159 11.10 -6.38 -12.96
C ASN A 159 11.53 -7.23 -11.76
N PHE A 160 11.78 -8.53 -11.97
CA PHE A 160 12.26 -9.40 -10.89
C PHE A 160 13.67 -9.03 -10.44
N SER A 161 14.60 -8.73 -11.36
CA SER A 161 15.94 -8.26 -10.99
C SER A 161 15.90 -6.97 -10.16
N PHE A 162 14.96 -6.06 -10.48
CA PHE A 162 14.78 -4.86 -9.67
C PHE A 162 14.21 -5.18 -8.28
N LEU A 163 13.22 -6.07 -8.20
CA LEU A 163 12.63 -6.51 -6.92
C LEU A 163 13.67 -7.22 -6.06
N GLU A 164 14.51 -8.08 -6.63
CA GLU A 164 15.60 -8.76 -5.93
C GLU A 164 16.53 -7.76 -5.22
N LYS A 165 16.90 -6.66 -5.88
CA LYS A 165 17.72 -5.61 -5.27
C LYS A 165 17.05 -4.94 -4.06
N ILE A 166 15.72 -4.89 -4.04
CA ILE A 166 14.93 -4.40 -2.88
C ILE A 166 14.96 -5.45 -1.78
N LEU A 167 14.74 -6.73 -2.12
CA LEU A 167 14.72 -7.83 -1.15
C LEU A 167 16.09 -8.04 -0.49
N LEU A 168 17.18 -7.95 -1.25
CA LEU A 168 18.55 -7.98 -0.69
C LEU A 168 18.81 -6.81 0.29
N HIS A 169 18.20 -5.66 0.05
CA HIS A 169 18.28 -4.55 1.00
C HIS A 169 17.42 -4.78 2.24
N TYR A 170 16.22 -5.34 2.06
CA TYR A 170 15.35 -5.77 3.15
C TYR A 170 16.09 -6.76 4.07
N ASP A 171 16.73 -7.77 3.51
CA ASP A 171 17.46 -8.77 4.27
C ASP A 171 18.53 -8.15 5.19
N LYS A 172 19.31 -7.21 4.66
CA LYS A 172 20.27 -6.43 5.46
C LYS A 172 19.62 -5.66 6.61
N LEU A 173 18.44 -5.08 6.36
CA LEU A 173 17.70 -4.32 7.38
C LEU A 173 17.06 -5.24 8.43
N ASN A 174 16.60 -6.42 8.01
CA ASN A 174 16.10 -7.45 8.90
C ASN A 174 17.19 -7.90 9.89
N HIS A 175 18.37 -8.30 9.39
CA HIS A 175 19.50 -8.71 10.23
C HIS A 175 19.99 -7.60 11.18
N LYS A 176 20.00 -6.32 10.71
CA LYS A 176 20.56 -5.24 11.48
C LYS A 176 19.59 -4.61 12.48
N TYR A 177 18.32 -4.53 12.15
CA TYR A 177 17.31 -3.78 12.92
C TYR A 177 16.09 -4.61 13.31
N GLY A 178 16.01 -5.89 12.93
CA GLY A 178 14.80 -6.70 13.09
C GLY A 178 13.62 -6.19 12.24
N PHE A 179 13.93 -5.55 11.09
CA PHE A 179 12.90 -5.03 10.20
C PHE A 179 12.13 -6.17 9.55
N GLU A 180 10.84 -6.30 9.83
CA GLU A 180 10.03 -7.43 9.39
C GLU A 180 9.26 -7.14 8.09
N SER A 181 9.06 -8.18 7.27
CA SER A 181 8.14 -8.15 6.13
C SER A 181 6.85 -8.84 6.53
N LEU A 182 5.77 -8.08 6.57
CA LEU A 182 4.46 -8.54 7.02
C LEU A 182 3.41 -8.22 5.95
N ASN A 183 2.47 -9.14 5.76
CA ASN A 183 1.25 -8.82 5.05
C ASN A 183 0.29 -8.02 5.96
N MET A 184 -0.77 -7.46 5.37
CA MET A 184 -1.70 -6.59 6.10
C MET A 184 -2.43 -7.31 7.25
N LYS A 185 -2.69 -8.61 7.12
CA LYS A 185 -3.32 -9.42 8.19
C LYS A 185 -2.36 -9.63 9.36
N GLU A 186 -1.10 -9.97 9.08
CA GLU A 186 -0.07 -10.14 10.11
C GLU A 186 0.20 -8.83 10.84
N LEU A 187 0.27 -7.72 10.10
CA LEU A 187 0.42 -6.39 10.68
C LEU A 187 -0.78 -6.02 11.57
N THR A 188 -2.00 -6.34 11.13
CA THR A 188 -3.23 -6.14 11.91
C THR A 188 -3.16 -6.93 13.23
N ASN A 189 -2.76 -8.19 13.16
CA ASN A 189 -2.63 -9.03 14.36
C ASN A 189 -1.59 -8.45 15.33
N LYS A 190 -0.47 -7.92 14.83
CA LYS A 190 0.51 -7.20 15.66
C LYS A 190 -0.08 -5.99 16.37
N VAL A 191 -0.90 -5.19 15.67
CA VAL A 191 -1.57 -4.02 16.27
C VAL A 191 -2.54 -4.45 17.37
N ILE A 192 -3.36 -5.48 17.10
CA ILE A 192 -4.40 -5.95 18.04
C ILE A 192 -3.77 -6.60 19.29
N ASN A 193 -2.69 -7.37 19.12
CA ASN A 193 -2.02 -8.11 20.19
C ASN A 193 -0.97 -7.28 20.95
N ARG A 194 -0.75 -6.03 20.56
CA ARG A 194 0.15 -5.13 21.28
C ARG A 194 -0.45 -4.79 22.66
N LYS A 195 0.30 -5.16 23.70
CA LYS A 195 -0.01 -4.83 25.11
C LYS A 195 0.22 -3.34 25.38
#